data_2b89c7a4e05b764d4ccd9774578dfbdd
#
_entry.id   2b89c7a4e05b764d4ccd9774578dfbdd
#
_cell.length_a   1.000
_cell.length_b   1.000
_cell.length_c   1.000
_cell.angle_alpha   90.00
_cell.angle_beta   90.00
_cell.angle_gamma   90.00
#
_symmetry.space_group_name_H-M   'P 1'
#
loop_
_entity.id
_entity.type
_entity.pdbx_description
1 polymer ?
#
loop_
_entity_poly.entity_id
_entity_poly.type
_entity_poly.pdbx_seq_one_letter_code
_entity_poly.pdbx_strand_id
1 'polypeptide(L)'
;NMLLGSDLDHMTDDQLAKAVETTEVFAKLTPDQKARVVSVLRENGHTVGFMGDGINDAAAMKAADIGISVDTAVDVAKESADIILLEKDLMVLEEGIIEGRKTYANMIKYIKMTASSNFGNMFSVLAASALLPFLPMMSVHLIFLNLIYDLSCTAIPWDNVDEEFIAIPRKWDASSVGSFMIWIGPTSSIFDFTTYIFMYFVFCPLFVSKGILFNDLAAHYSGAELAAMQARYIGMFQAGWFVESMWSQTLVIHMIRTPKLPFIQSRASAPVTLLTMTGIAVLTVIPFTPFGTALGLVALPASYFAYLIPCILLYMMQATKMNWKEL
;
A
#
# COMPACT_ATOMS: atom_id res chain seq x y z
N ASN A 1 -9.41 5.94 -40.18
CA ASN A 1 -8.92 7.16 -40.85
C ASN A 1 -7.41 7.01 -41.07
N MET A 2 -6.93 7.57 -42.22
CA MET A 2 -5.52 7.51 -42.60
C MET A 2 -5.05 8.93 -43.06
N LEU A 3 -3.84 9.30 -42.64
CA LEU A 3 -3.14 10.51 -43.09
C LEU A 3 -1.80 10.16 -43.73
N LEU A 4 -1.46 10.85 -44.77
CA LEU A 4 -0.16 10.77 -45.46
C LEU A 4 0.81 11.85 -44.97
N GLY A 5 2.11 11.62 -45.09
CA GLY A 5 3.12 12.62 -44.76
C GLY A 5 2.90 13.97 -45.50
N SER A 6 2.47 13.91 -46.75
CA SER A 6 2.10 15.10 -47.52
C SER A 6 0.95 15.90 -46.92
N ASP A 7 0.02 15.25 -46.22
CA ASP A 7 -1.12 15.94 -45.59
C ASP A 7 -0.63 16.71 -44.35
N LEU A 8 0.33 16.11 -43.61
CA LEU A 8 0.91 16.73 -42.42
C LEU A 8 1.70 18.01 -42.73
N ASP A 9 2.33 18.10 -43.91
CA ASP A 9 3.10 19.28 -44.33
C ASP A 9 2.22 20.53 -44.49
N HIS A 10 0.93 20.33 -44.72
CA HIS A 10 -0.05 21.39 -44.87
C HIS A 10 -0.86 21.71 -43.63
N MET A 11 -0.66 20.93 -42.55
CA MET A 11 -1.39 21.09 -41.26
C MET A 11 -0.63 21.96 -40.29
N THR A 12 -1.34 22.90 -39.66
CA THR A 12 -0.84 23.57 -38.45
C THR A 12 -0.87 22.60 -37.25
N ASP A 13 -0.15 22.93 -36.16
CA ASP A 13 -0.13 22.08 -34.98
C ASP A 13 -1.53 21.94 -34.35
N ASP A 14 -2.35 22.97 -34.34
CA ASP A 14 -3.75 22.92 -33.89
C ASP A 14 -4.64 21.99 -34.74
N GLN A 15 -4.38 21.93 -36.04
CA GLN A 15 -5.10 21.03 -36.95
C GLN A 15 -4.63 19.58 -36.74
N LEU A 16 -3.33 19.37 -36.58
CA LEU A 16 -2.74 18.08 -36.32
C LEU A 16 -3.21 17.57 -34.98
N ALA A 17 -3.26 18.39 -33.94
CA ALA A 17 -3.74 18.03 -32.60
C ALA A 17 -5.16 17.43 -32.61
N LYS A 18 -6.03 17.93 -33.45
CA LYS A 18 -7.37 17.36 -33.64
C LYS A 18 -7.37 16.13 -34.53
N ALA A 19 -6.52 16.08 -35.54
CA ALA A 19 -6.47 14.97 -36.47
C ALA A 19 -5.89 13.71 -35.88
N VAL A 20 -4.88 13.80 -35.00
CA VAL A 20 -4.27 12.64 -34.36
C VAL A 20 -5.23 11.85 -33.44
N GLU A 21 -6.24 12.51 -32.88
CA GLU A 21 -7.26 11.86 -32.04
C GLU A 21 -8.16 10.89 -32.81
N THR A 22 -8.29 11.05 -34.10
CA THR A 22 -9.19 10.28 -34.96
C THR A 22 -8.46 9.49 -36.03
N THR A 23 -7.14 9.61 -36.13
CA THR A 23 -6.33 8.95 -37.16
C THR A 23 -5.70 7.67 -36.60
N GLU A 24 -5.99 6.55 -37.23
CA GLU A 24 -5.49 5.23 -36.85
C GLU A 24 -4.22 4.84 -37.63
N VAL A 25 -4.06 5.39 -38.85
CA VAL A 25 -2.97 5.01 -39.72
C VAL A 25 -2.28 6.25 -40.23
N PHE A 26 -0.97 6.37 -40.03
CA PHE A 26 -0.09 7.35 -40.61
C PHE A 26 0.85 6.67 -41.60
N ALA A 27 0.88 7.12 -42.84
CA ALA A 27 1.66 6.47 -43.87
C ALA A 27 2.63 7.44 -44.56
N LYS A 28 3.79 6.89 -44.96
CA LYS A 28 4.85 7.65 -45.68
C LYS A 28 5.36 8.87 -44.92
N LEU A 29 5.49 8.77 -43.62
CA LEU A 29 6.04 9.82 -42.75
C LEU A 29 7.57 9.90 -42.85
N THR A 30 8.09 11.10 -42.86
CA THR A 30 9.51 11.36 -42.60
C THR A 30 9.84 11.18 -41.12
N PRO A 31 11.12 11.02 -40.73
CA PRO A 31 11.51 10.93 -39.33
C PRO A 31 10.98 12.09 -38.46
N ASP A 32 11.07 13.32 -38.97
CA ASP A 32 10.61 14.52 -38.28
C ASP A 32 9.08 14.55 -38.15
N GLN A 33 8.34 14.10 -39.17
CA GLN A 33 6.88 13.98 -39.09
C GLN A 33 6.44 12.92 -38.07
N LYS A 34 7.16 11.80 -37.98
CA LYS A 34 6.91 10.80 -36.92
C LYS A 34 7.08 11.40 -35.52
N ALA A 35 8.19 12.09 -35.28
CA ALA A 35 8.46 12.77 -34.04
C ALA A 35 7.42 13.85 -33.72
N ARG A 36 6.98 14.61 -34.75
CA ARG A 36 5.93 15.64 -34.60
C ARG A 36 4.59 15.04 -34.19
N VAL A 37 4.15 13.94 -34.79
CA VAL A 37 2.91 13.24 -34.43
C VAL A 37 2.97 12.76 -32.98
N VAL A 38 4.09 12.15 -32.57
CA VAL A 38 4.32 11.69 -31.20
C VAL A 38 4.28 12.84 -30.20
N SER A 39 4.95 13.97 -30.51
CA SER A 39 4.96 15.16 -29.65
C SER A 39 3.56 15.74 -29.47
N VAL A 40 2.80 15.86 -30.54
CA VAL A 40 1.43 16.40 -30.50
C VAL A 40 0.50 15.49 -29.69
N LEU A 41 0.62 14.17 -29.81
CA LEU A 41 -0.14 13.23 -28.96
C LEU A 41 0.19 13.42 -27.47
N ARG A 42 1.45 13.65 -27.12
CA ARG A 42 1.87 13.93 -25.73
C ARG A 42 1.32 15.27 -25.24
N GLU A 43 1.36 16.31 -26.07
CA GLU A 43 0.79 17.62 -25.76
C GLU A 43 -0.72 17.56 -25.54
N ASN A 44 -1.42 16.68 -26.27
CA ASN A 44 -2.84 16.38 -26.04
C ASN A 44 -3.09 15.61 -24.71
N GLY A 45 -2.02 15.25 -23.98
CA GLY A 45 -2.13 14.61 -22.67
C GLY A 45 -2.14 13.07 -22.70
N HIS A 46 -1.82 12.46 -23.85
CA HIS A 46 -1.63 11.02 -23.95
C HIS A 46 -0.25 10.60 -23.43
N THR A 47 -0.14 9.36 -22.95
CA THR A 47 1.13 8.68 -22.72
C THR A 47 1.45 7.85 -23.96
N VAL A 48 2.55 8.14 -24.63
CA VAL A 48 2.87 7.60 -25.95
C VAL A 48 4.06 6.65 -25.85
N GLY A 49 3.87 5.38 -26.21
CA GLY A 49 4.93 4.46 -26.54
C GLY A 49 5.17 4.44 -28.04
N PHE A 50 6.42 4.52 -28.48
CA PHE A 50 6.78 4.42 -29.89
C PHE A 50 7.74 3.26 -30.11
N MET A 51 7.37 2.36 -31.01
CA MET A 51 8.20 1.20 -31.37
C MET A 51 8.82 1.38 -32.74
N GLY A 52 10.13 1.17 -32.84
CA GLY A 52 10.87 1.25 -34.09
C GLY A 52 12.14 0.40 -34.11
N ASP A 53 12.60 0.03 -35.31
CA ASP A 53 13.78 -0.81 -35.51
C ASP A 53 14.86 -0.15 -36.43
N GLY A 54 14.57 1.01 -36.97
CA GLY A 54 15.42 1.73 -37.91
C GLY A 54 15.98 3.07 -37.41
N ILE A 55 16.97 3.58 -38.12
CA ILE A 55 17.57 4.91 -37.87
C ILE A 55 16.49 6.02 -37.94
N ASN A 56 15.52 5.86 -38.83
CA ASN A 56 14.44 6.82 -39.05
C ASN A 56 13.44 6.90 -37.89
N ASP A 57 13.51 6.00 -36.93
CA ASP A 57 12.61 5.91 -35.81
C ASP A 57 13.21 6.54 -34.54
N ALA A 58 14.52 6.77 -34.52
CA ALA A 58 15.24 7.23 -33.34
C ALA A 58 14.69 8.58 -32.80
N ALA A 59 14.35 9.52 -33.68
CA ALA A 59 13.80 10.81 -33.30
C ALA A 59 12.41 10.67 -32.67
N ALA A 60 11.55 9.82 -33.21
CA ALA A 60 10.21 9.55 -32.67
C ALA A 60 10.27 8.77 -31.34
N MET A 61 11.19 7.80 -31.20
CA MET A 61 11.43 7.11 -29.94
C MET A 61 11.85 8.06 -28.83
N LYS A 62 12.76 9.00 -29.10
CA LYS A 62 13.18 10.01 -28.14
C LYS A 62 12.08 11.04 -27.81
N ALA A 63 11.16 11.29 -28.73
CA ALA A 63 10.02 12.17 -28.52
C ALA A 63 8.90 11.50 -27.72
N ALA A 64 8.85 10.17 -27.70
CA ALA A 64 7.85 9.40 -26.96
C ALA A 64 8.11 9.43 -25.43
N ASP A 65 7.12 9.01 -24.65
CA ASP A 65 7.30 8.77 -23.21
C ASP A 65 8.07 7.47 -22.97
N ILE A 66 7.92 6.49 -23.88
CA ILE A 66 8.65 5.22 -23.86
C ILE A 66 9.06 4.87 -25.30
N GLY A 67 10.35 4.84 -25.58
CA GLY A 67 10.92 4.31 -26.81
C GLY A 67 11.10 2.78 -26.70
N ILE A 68 10.61 2.05 -27.68
CA ILE A 68 10.70 0.58 -27.71
C ILE A 68 11.43 0.13 -28.98
N SER A 69 12.36 -0.79 -28.85
CA SER A 69 13.04 -1.41 -29.99
C SER A 69 13.09 -2.93 -29.85
N VAL A 70 13.65 -3.58 -30.85
CA VAL A 70 13.82 -5.04 -30.86
C VAL A 70 15.30 -5.40 -30.92
N ASP A 71 15.68 -6.59 -30.47
CA ASP A 71 17.07 -7.05 -30.43
C ASP A 71 17.74 -7.05 -31.82
N THR A 72 16.98 -7.26 -32.88
CA THR A 72 17.45 -7.26 -34.25
C THR A 72 17.53 -5.85 -34.90
N ALA A 73 17.18 -4.80 -34.15
CA ALA A 73 17.23 -3.43 -34.64
C ALA A 73 18.66 -2.93 -34.83
N VAL A 74 18.80 -1.84 -35.59
CA VAL A 74 20.09 -1.14 -35.75
C VAL A 74 20.51 -0.50 -34.41
N ASP A 75 21.83 -0.36 -34.20
CA ASP A 75 22.36 0.14 -32.92
C ASP A 75 21.81 1.49 -32.52
N VAL A 76 21.66 2.43 -33.47
CA VAL A 76 21.07 3.75 -33.20
C VAL A 76 19.63 3.68 -32.68
N ALA A 77 18.83 2.71 -33.17
CA ALA A 77 17.48 2.50 -32.67
C ALA A 77 17.51 1.92 -31.24
N LYS A 78 18.40 0.94 -30.98
CA LYS A 78 18.58 0.36 -29.64
C LYS A 78 19.05 1.42 -28.61
N GLU A 79 20.01 2.26 -28.98
CA GLU A 79 20.49 3.35 -28.12
C GLU A 79 19.43 4.45 -27.84
N SER A 80 18.44 4.54 -28.71
CA SER A 80 17.35 5.51 -28.57
C SER A 80 16.13 4.95 -27.82
N ALA A 81 16.10 3.66 -27.56
CA ALA A 81 15.01 2.96 -26.90
C ALA A 81 15.23 2.85 -25.39
N ASP A 82 14.15 2.94 -24.62
CA ASP A 82 14.11 2.67 -23.19
C ASP A 82 13.96 1.16 -22.91
N ILE A 83 13.30 0.46 -23.83
CA ILE A 83 13.01 -0.98 -23.73
C ILE A 83 13.44 -1.68 -25.03
N ILE A 84 14.14 -2.80 -24.91
CA ILE A 84 14.48 -3.67 -26.03
C ILE A 84 13.78 -5.00 -25.87
N LEU A 85 12.89 -5.35 -26.80
CA LEU A 85 12.26 -6.66 -26.85
C LEU A 85 13.26 -7.69 -27.39
N LEU A 86 13.51 -8.73 -26.63
CA LEU A 86 14.43 -9.81 -27.02
C LEU A 86 13.82 -10.76 -28.07
N GLU A 87 12.49 -10.79 -28.13
CA GLU A 87 11.73 -11.55 -29.11
C GLU A 87 10.98 -10.58 -30.02
N LYS A 88 11.02 -10.84 -31.34
CA LYS A 88 10.33 -10.04 -32.36
C LYS A 88 8.87 -10.47 -32.47
N ASP A 89 8.12 -10.34 -31.36
CA ASP A 89 6.70 -10.69 -31.26
C ASP A 89 5.94 -9.54 -30.56
N LEU A 90 4.89 -9.06 -31.21
CA LEU A 90 4.02 -8.02 -30.66
C LEU A 90 3.22 -8.52 -29.44
N MET A 91 3.02 -9.83 -29.30
CA MET A 91 2.36 -10.38 -28.11
C MET A 91 3.20 -10.18 -26.86
N VAL A 92 4.53 -10.22 -26.97
CA VAL A 92 5.45 -9.89 -25.88
C VAL A 92 5.28 -8.45 -25.40
N LEU A 93 5.01 -7.52 -26.32
CA LEU A 93 4.71 -6.12 -25.97
C LEU A 93 3.39 -6.02 -25.22
N GLU A 94 2.35 -6.73 -25.66
CA GLU A 94 1.04 -6.75 -24.99
C GLU A 94 1.17 -7.31 -23.57
N GLU A 95 1.86 -8.44 -23.41
CA GLU A 95 2.16 -9.02 -22.09
C GLU A 95 2.93 -8.04 -21.20
N GLY A 96 3.94 -7.36 -21.76
CA GLY A 96 4.70 -6.32 -21.06
C GLY A 96 3.84 -5.16 -20.57
N ILE A 97 2.87 -4.71 -21.35
CA ILE A 97 1.92 -3.67 -20.95
C ILE A 97 1.03 -4.16 -19.79
N ILE A 98 0.53 -5.39 -19.87
CA ILE A 98 -0.30 -5.98 -18.83
C ILE A 98 0.50 -6.12 -17.52
N GLU A 99 1.72 -6.65 -17.60
CA GLU A 99 2.59 -6.78 -16.42
C GLU A 99 3.00 -5.41 -15.85
N GLY A 100 3.25 -4.41 -16.69
CA GLY A 100 3.48 -3.04 -16.25
C GLY A 100 2.29 -2.46 -15.49
N ARG A 101 1.05 -2.71 -15.95
CA ARG A 101 -0.17 -2.29 -15.25
C ARG A 101 -0.35 -3.02 -13.92
N LYS A 102 -0.02 -4.31 -13.83
CA LYS A 102 -0.03 -5.08 -12.57
C LYS A 102 1.01 -4.55 -11.59
N THR A 103 2.22 -4.28 -12.07
CA THR A 103 3.31 -3.70 -11.26
C THR A 103 2.89 -2.34 -10.70
N TYR A 104 2.32 -1.46 -11.53
CA TYR A 104 1.79 -0.17 -11.10
C TYR A 104 0.69 -0.33 -10.04
N ALA A 105 -0.25 -1.25 -10.26
CA ALA A 105 -1.31 -1.54 -9.28
C ALA A 105 -0.74 -1.94 -7.93
N ASN A 106 0.20 -2.87 -7.91
CA ASN A 106 0.83 -3.35 -6.68
C ASN A 106 1.67 -2.27 -5.99
N MET A 107 2.36 -1.43 -6.76
CA MET A 107 3.07 -0.26 -6.23
C MET A 107 2.11 0.73 -5.54
N ILE A 108 0.98 1.06 -6.16
CA ILE A 108 -0.02 1.96 -5.58
C ILE A 108 -0.65 1.36 -4.32
N LYS A 109 -0.95 0.05 -4.33
CA LYS A 109 -1.42 -0.65 -3.11
C LYS A 109 -0.44 -0.45 -1.96
N TYR A 110 0.85 -0.74 -2.19
CA TYR A 110 1.90 -0.60 -1.17
C TYR A 110 1.98 0.83 -0.63
N ILE A 111 2.03 1.83 -1.52
CA ILE A 111 2.13 3.23 -1.11
C ILE A 111 0.92 3.66 -0.27
N LYS A 112 -0.30 3.36 -0.72
CA LYS A 112 -1.54 3.68 0.01
C LYS A 112 -1.59 2.98 1.37
N MET A 113 -1.24 1.71 1.42
CA MET A 113 -1.20 0.92 2.66
C MET A 113 -0.21 1.49 3.67
N THR A 114 1.03 1.72 3.24
CA THR A 114 2.10 2.20 4.12
C THR A 114 1.82 3.62 4.62
N ALA A 115 1.37 4.52 3.74
CA ALA A 115 1.03 5.89 4.10
C ALA A 115 -0.13 5.93 5.12
N SER A 116 -1.21 5.18 4.87
CA SER A 116 -2.38 5.17 5.76
C SER A 116 -2.09 4.51 7.11
N SER A 117 -1.33 3.40 7.11
CA SER A 117 -0.94 2.70 8.34
C SER A 117 -0.04 3.56 9.22
N ASN A 118 1.00 4.17 8.64
CA ASN A 118 1.89 5.06 9.40
C ASN A 118 1.15 6.28 9.96
N PHE A 119 0.27 6.89 9.17
CA PHE A 119 -0.54 8.02 9.63
C PHE A 119 -1.46 7.63 10.79
N GLY A 120 -2.17 6.49 10.69
CA GLY A 120 -3.03 5.98 11.75
C GLY A 120 -2.25 5.69 13.04
N ASN A 121 -1.11 5.00 12.93
CA ASN A 121 -0.25 4.69 14.07
C ASN A 121 0.27 5.94 14.78
N MET A 122 0.79 6.91 14.03
CA MET A 122 1.28 8.16 14.60
C MET A 122 0.18 8.94 15.31
N PHE A 123 -1.02 8.97 14.73
CA PHE A 123 -2.18 9.61 15.35
C PHE A 123 -2.59 8.90 16.65
N SER A 124 -2.63 7.57 16.67
CA SER A 124 -2.97 6.78 17.85
C SER A 124 -1.94 6.94 18.97
N VAL A 125 -0.64 6.90 18.63
CA VAL A 125 0.45 7.11 19.60
C VAL A 125 0.38 8.51 20.21
N LEU A 126 0.18 9.53 19.38
CA LEU A 126 0.11 10.93 19.83
C LEU A 126 -1.05 11.13 20.80
N ALA A 127 -2.24 10.67 20.44
CA ALA A 127 -3.42 10.80 21.27
C ALA A 127 -3.28 10.00 22.58
N ALA A 128 -2.77 8.77 22.52
CA ALA A 128 -2.54 7.96 23.72
C ALA A 128 -1.50 8.60 24.66
N SER A 129 -0.41 9.14 24.12
CA SER A 129 0.63 9.80 24.90
C SER A 129 0.14 11.07 25.60
N ALA A 130 -0.88 11.73 25.05
CA ALA A 130 -1.49 12.90 25.67
C ALA A 130 -2.50 12.54 26.80
N LEU A 131 -3.13 11.37 26.71
CA LEU A 131 -4.23 10.96 27.62
C LEU A 131 -3.79 9.99 28.72
N LEU A 132 -2.78 9.16 28.47
CA LEU A 132 -2.31 8.13 29.40
C LEU A 132 -1.21 8.67 30.32
N PRO A 133 -1.17 8.22 31.60
CA PRO A 133 -0.13 8.60 32.54
C PRO A 133 1.20 7.86 32.33
N PHE A 134 1.30 7.04 31.29
CA PHE A 134 2.48 6.27 30.92
C PHE A 134 2.58 6.15 29.38
N LEU A 135 3.74 5.73 28.88
CA LEU A 135 3.93 5.50 27.45
C LEU A 135 3.07 4.33 26.96
N PRO A 136 2.21 4.56 25.96
CA PRO A 136 1.30 3.53 25.45
C PRO A 136 2.02 2.33 24.83
N MET A 137 3.21 2.56 24.25
CA MET A 137 4.07 1.54 23.66
C MET A 137 5.52 2.00 23.70
N MET A 138 6.46 1.08 23.93
CA MET A 138 7.89 1.38 23.88
C MET A 138 8.37 1.41 22.43
N SER A 139 9.43 2.18 22.16
CA SER A 139 10.01 2.26 20.81
C SER A 139 10.42 0.90 20.24
N VAL A 140 10.91 0.00 21.08
CA VAL A 140 11.26 -1.36 20.66
C VAL A 140 10.05 -2.15 20.14
N HIS A 141 8.88 -1.98 20.74
CA HIS A 141 7.65 -2.63 20.26
C HIS A 141 7.26 -2.11 18.89
N LEU A 142 7.35 -0.79 18.66
CA LEU A 142 7.09 -0.17 17.35
C LEU A 142 8.06 -0.66 16.27
N ILE A 143 9.32 -0.89 16.62
CA ILE A 143 10.31 -1.47 15.69
C ILE A 143 9.87 -2.87 15.26
N PHE A 144 9.45 -3.73 16.19
CA PHE A 144 8.97 -5.07 15.85
C PHE A 144 7.69 -5.05 15.00
N LEU A 145 6.72 -4.18 15.34
CA LEU A 145 5.51 -4.01 14.55
C LEU A 145 5.82 -3.59 13.11
N ASN A 146 6.65 -2.55 12.95
CA ASN A 146 7.02 -2.06 11.63
C ASN A 146 7.81 -3.11 10.85
N LEU A 147 8.79 -3.80 11.47
CA LEU A 147 9.58 -4.83 10.81
C LEU A 147 8.69 -5.96 10.25
N ILE A 148 7.76 -6.48 11.03
CA ILE A 148 6.89 -7.57 10.58
C ILE A 148 5.89 -7.06 9.53
N TYR A 149 5.38 -5.84 9.68
CA TYR A 149 4.53 -5.21 8.68
C TYR A 149 5.28 -5.05 7.35
N ASP A 150 6.49 -4.51 7.36
CA ASP A 150 7.32 -4.33 6.18
C ASP A 150 7.66 -5.67 5.52
N LEU A 151 8.01 -6.69 6.31
CA LEU A 151 8.22 -8.05 5.80
C LEU A 151 6.95 -8.60 5.14
N SER A 152 5.78 -8.35 5.72
CA SER A 152 4.50 -8.76 5.13
C SER A 152 4.24 -8.04 3.80
N CYS A 153 4.63 -6.77 3.70
CA CYS A 153 4.48 -5.97 2.49
C CYS A 153 5.46 -6.35 1.38
N THR A 154 6.58 -7.04 1.67
CA THR A 154 7.53 -7.49 0.63
C THR A 154 6.91 -8.45 -0.38
N ALA A 155 5.80 -9.10 -0.06
CA ALA A 155 5.08 -9.99 -0.97
C ALA A 155 4.12 -9.28 -1.92
N ILE A 156 3.82 -7.97 -1.70
CA ILE A 156 2.86 -7.21 -2.51
C ILE A 156 3.20 -7.20 -4.01
N PRO A 157 4.48 -7.14 -4.46
CA PRO A 157 4.81 -7.24 -5.88
C PRO A 157 4.25 -8.48 -6.59
N TRP A 158 4.05 -9.56 -5.87
CA TRP A 158 3.46 -10.81 -6.38
C TRP A 158 1.98 -10.96 -6.05
N ASP A 159 1.33 -9.88 -5.58
CA ASP A 159 -0.09 -9.95 -5.28
C ASP A 159 -0.96 -9.96 -6.54
N ASN A 160 -2.11 -10.63 -6.43
CA ASN A 160 -3.09 -10.65 -7.49
C ASN A 160 -3.68 -9.26 -7.72
N VAL A 161 -3.90 -8.91 -8.97
CA VAL A 161 -4.53 -7.64 -9.37
C VAL A 161 -5.87 -7.95 -10.03
N ASP A 162 -6.89 -7.17 -9.66
CA ASP A 162 -8.22 -7.31 -10.22
C ASP A 162 -8.23 -6.85 -11.69
N GLU A 163 -8.94 -7.59 -12.55
CA GLU A 163 -8.97 -7.36 -14.00
C GLU A 163 -9.47 -5.95 -14.36
N GLU A 164 -10.42 -5.42 -13.62
CA GLU A 164 -10.96 -4.09 -13.84
C GLU A 164 -9.91 -2.98 -13.61
N PHE A 165 -8.93 -3.25 -12.77
CA PHE A 165 -7.82 -2.31 -12.57
C PHE A 165 -6.87 -2.30 -13.77
N ILE A 166 -6.65 -3.47 -14.38
CA ILE A 166 -5.74 -3.64 -15.52
C ILE A 166 -6.37 -3.14 -16.81
N ALA A 167 -7.71 -3.21 -16.94
CA ALA A 167 -8.44 -2.87 -18.16
C ALA A 167 -8.21 -1.43 -18.63
N ILE A 168 -8.07 -0.49 -17.70
CA ILE A 168 -7.93 0.94 -17.99
C ILE A 168 -6.54 1.42 -17.55
N PRO A 169 -5.74 2.05 -18.44
CA PRO A 169 -4.47 2.65 -18.06
C PRO A 169 -4.68 3.78 -17.04
N ARG A 170 -3.87 3.81 -15.99
CA ARG A 170 -3.99 4.78 -14.91
C ARG A 170 -2.73 5.65 -14.85
N LYS A 171 -2.91 6.93 -14.51
CA LYS A 171 -1.82 7.87 -14.27
C LYS A 171 -1.54 7.98 -12.77
N TRP A 172 -0.29 8.32 -12.44
CA TRP A 172 0.06 8.66 -11.06
C TRP A 172 -0.73 9.88 -10.57
N ASP A 173 -1.39 9.72 -9.44
CA ASP A 173 -2.09 10.81 -8.76
C ASP A 173 -1.72 10.81 -7.27
N ALA A 174 -0.85 11.75 -6.89
CA ALA A 174 -0.42 11.93 -5.51
C ALA A 174 -1.58 12.42 -4.61
N SER A 175 -2.57 13.12 -5.16
CA SER A 175 -3.71 13.63 -4.39
C SER A 175 -4.58 12.50 -3.88
N SER A 176 -4.73 11.44 -4.67
CA SER A 176 -5.47 10.24 -4.27
C SER A 176 -4.81 9.51 -3.09
N VAL A 177 -3.48 9.52 -3.02
CA VAL A 177 -2.74 8.93 -1.89
C VAL A 177 -2.96 9.75 -0.62
N GLY A 178 -2.90 11.09 -0.72
CA GLY A 178 -3.14 12.00 0.39
C GLY A 178 -4.56 11.88 0.96
N SER A 179 -5.57 11.88 0.09
CA SER A 179 -6.97 11.67 0.47
C SER A 179 -7.15 10.32 1.17
N PHE A 180 -6.63 9.26 0.57
CA PHE A 180 -6.69 7.92 1.14
C PHE A 180 -6.06 7.83 2.53
N MET A 181 -4.88 8.43 2.72
CA MET A 181 -4.18 8.46 4.01
C MET A 181 -5.02 9.15 5.10
N ILE A 182 -5.63 10.31 4.78
CA ILE A 182 -6.39 11.11 5.74
C ILE A 182 -7.71 10.43 6.14
N TRP A 183 -8.35 9.73 5.23
CA TRP A 183 -9.64 9.09 5.49
C TRP A 183 -9.52 7.67 6.03
N ILE A 184 -8.61 6.87 5.49
CA ILE A 184 -8.45 5.46 5.91
C ILE A 184 -7.55 5.34 7.15
N GLY A 185 -6.49 6.16 7.27
CA GLY A 185 -5.56 6.10 8.40
C GLY A 185 -6.25 6.20 9.76
N PRO A 186 -7.05 7.25 10.05
CA PRO A 186 -7.72 7.38 11.34
C PRO A 186 -8.79 6.30 11.62
N THR A 187 -9.19 5.54 10.62
CA THR A 187 -10.14 4.44 10.80
C THR A 187 -9.60 3.37 11.74
N SER A 188 -8.31 3.04 11.67
CA SER A 188 -7.66 2.12 12.60
C SER A 188 -7.61 2.69 14.01
N SER A 189 -7.38 4.00 14.15
CA SER A 189 -7.26 4.67 15.45
C SER A 189 -8.51 4.56 16.32
N ILE A 190 -9.69 4.42 15.72
CA ILE A 190 -10.94 4.18 16.47
C ILE A 190 -10.84 2.87 17.27
N PHE A 191 -10.25 1.85 16.68
CA PHE A 191 -10.08 0.53 17.30
C PHE A 191 -8.92 0.54 18.29
N ASP A 192 -7.84 1.26 17.99
CA ASP A 192 -6.77 1.53 18.96
C ASP A 192 -7.33 2.19 20.22
N PHE A 193 -8.14 3.25 20.09
CA PHE A 193 -8.76 3.94 21.23
C PHE A 193 -9.73 3.03 22.00
N THR A 194 -10.48 2.20 21.29
CA THR A 194 -11.32 1.19 21.94
C THR A 194 -10.48 0.22 22.76
N THR A 195 -9.35 -0.23 22.21
CA THR A 195 -8.39 -1.10 22.92
C THR A 195 -7.78 -0.39 24.13
N TYR A 196 -7.40 0.89 24.03
CA TYR A 196 -6.92 1.68 25.18
C TYR A 196 -7.93 1.73 26.31
N ILE A 197 -9.20 2.00 26.00
CA ILE A 197 -10.28 2.04 26.99
C ILE A 197 -10.45 0.69 27.67
N PHE A 198 -10.54 -0.40 26.87
CA PHE A 198 -10.71 -1.73 27.44
C PHE A 198 -9.48 -2.19 28.25
N MET A 199 -8.28 -1.93 27.76
CA MET A 199 -7.07 -2.28 28.52
C MET A 199 -6.95 -1.48 29.79
N TYR A 200 -7.15 -0.15 29.76
CA TYR A 200 -6.97 0.72 30.91
C TYR A 200 -8.06 0.53 31.98
N PHE A 201 -9.32 0.41 31.60
CA PHE A 201 -10.43 0.38 32.53
C PHE A 201 -10.95 -1.02 32.87
N VAL A 202 -10.65 -2.03 32.07
CA VAL A 202 -11.20 -3.37 32.26
C VAL A 202 -10.11 -4.42 32.47
N PHE A 203 -9.26 -4.68 31.47
CA PHE A 203 -8.34 -5.81 31.53
C PHE A 203 -7.23 -5.62 32.57
N CYS A 204 -6.54 -4.48 32.58
CA CYS A 204 -5.46 -4.25 33.52
C CYS A 204 -5.96 -4.21 34.97
N PRO A 205 -7.06 -3.51 35.32
CA PRO A 205 -7.61 -3.61 36.66
C PRO A 205 -8.04 -5.03 37.07
N LEU A 206 -8.73 -5.72 36.16
CA LEU A 206 -9.29 -7.06 36.51
C LEU A 206 -8.19 -8.11 36.70
N PHE A 207 -7.15 -8.13 35.88
CA PHE A 207 -6.16 -9.21 35.88
C PHE A 207 -4.83 -8.84 36.55
N VAL A 208 -4.55 -7.56 36.79
CA VAL A 208 -3.30 -7.13 37.45
C VAL A 208 -3.53 -6.53 38.81
N SER A 209 -4.40 -5.51 38.94
CA SER A 209 -4.47 -4.66 40.13
C SER A 209 -5.73 -4.84 40.99
N LYS A 210 -6.43 -5.97 40.87
CA LYS A 210 -7.60 -6.34 41.69
C LYS A 210 -8.71 -5.26 41.66
N GLY A 211 -8.94 -4.66 40.48
CA GLY A 211 -9.96 -3.64 40.28
C GLY A 211 -9.50 -2.20 40.47
N ILE A 212 -8.23 -1.95 40.80
CA ILE A 212 -7.69 -0.61 41.06
C ILE A 212 -7.16 -0.03 39.75
N LEU A 213 -7.52 1.21 39.43
CA LEU A 213 -7.00 1.93 38.26
C LEU A 213 -5.57 2.37 38.46
N PHE A 214 -4.84 2.56 37.37
CA PHE A 214 -3.42 2.94 37.43
C PHE A 214 -3.14 4.19 38.28
N ASN A 215 -3.96 5.21 38.16
CA ASN A 215 -3.81 6.47 38.92
C ASN A 215 -4.02 6.30 40.43
N ASP A 216 -4.79 5.29 40.83
CA ASP A 216 -5.12 5.03 42.22
C ASP A 216 -4.17 4.02 42.90
N LEU A 217 -3.24 3.43 42.13
CA LEU A 217 -2.29 2.43 42.65
C LEU A 217 -1.46 2.97 43.81
N ALA A 218 -1.03 4.23 43.74
CA ALA A 218 -0.21 4.86 44.77
C ALA A 218 -0.96 5.06 46.13
N ALA A 219 -2.29 5.02 46.13
CA ALA A 219 -3.09 5.10 47.32
C ALA A 219 -3.17 3.71 48.04
N HIS A 220 -2.91 2.62 47.33
CA HIS A 220 -3.06 1.25 47.85
C HIS A 220 -1.74 0.51 48.01
N TYR A 221 -0.70 0.93 47.28
CA TYR A 221 0.62 0.25 47.29
C TYR A 221 1.72 1.29 47.51
N SER A 222 2.87 0.86 48.03
CA SER A 222 4.03 1.74 48.26
C SER A 222 5.36 1.04 47.94
N GLY A 223 6.39 1.85 47.74
CA GLY A 223 7.76 1.35 47.54
C GLY A 223 7.91 0.39 46.34
N ALA A 224 8.59 -0.72 46.59
CA ALA A 224 8.86 -1.72 45.54
C ALA A 224 7.59 -2.43 45.01
N GLU A 225 6.58 -2.59 45.87
CA GLU A 225 5.31 -3.22 45.48
C GLU A 225 4.54 -2.33 44.51
N LEU A 226 4.49 -1.03 44.73
CA LEU A 226 3.89 -0.07 43.81
C LEU A 226 4.59 -0.11 42.45
N ALA A 227 5.92 -0.07 42.44
CA ALA A 227 6.69 -0.11 41.19
C ALA A 227 6.45 -1.43 40.41
N ALA A 228 6.40 -2.56 41.07
CA ALA A 228 6.11 -3.84 40.46
C ALA A 228 4.67 -3.91 39.88
N MET A 229 3.69 -3.35 40.60
CA MET A 229 2.30 -3.32 40.17
C MET A 229 2.11 -2.41 38.95
N GLN A 230 2.75 -1.22 38.96
CA GLN A 230 2.75 -0.29 37.82
C GLN A 230 3.40 -0.91 36.59
N ALA A 231 4.58 -1.57 36.76
CA ALA A 231 5.25 -2.24 35.66
C ALA A 231 4.39 -3.35 35.02
N ARG A 232 3.71 -4.14 35.82
CA ARG A 232 2.80 -5.18 35.32
C ARG A 232 1.57 -4.60 34.62
N TYR A 233 1.02 -3.50 35.15
CA TYR A 233 -0.12 -2.81 34.54
C TYR A 233 0.26 -2.27 33.16
N ILE A 234 1.38 -1.55 33.07
CA ILE A 234 1.91 -1.01 31.82
C ILE A 234 2.23 -2.14 30.83
N GLY A 235 2.91 -3.20 31.30
CA GLY A 235 3.28 -4.34 30.45
C GLY A 235 2.07 -5.08 29.87
N MET A 236 0.98 -5.22 30.62
CA MET A 236 -0.27 -5.81 30.13
C MET A 236 -0.97 -4.87 29.14
N PHE A 237 -1.01 -3.57 29.44
CA PHE A 237 -1.58 -2.57 28.52
C PHE A 237 -0.85 -2.58 27.19
N GLN A 238 0.48 -2.52 27.24
CA GLN A 238 1.33 -2.53 26.05
C GLN A 238 1.21 -3.83 25.25
N ALA A 239 1.11 -4.98 25.93
CA ALA A 239 0.88 -6.26 25.26
C ALA A 239 -0.46 -6.32 24.53
N GLY A 240 -1.53 -5.79 25.13
CA GLY A 240 -2.85 -5.73 24.51
C GLY A 240 -2.82 -4.89 23.22
N TRP A 241 -2.31 -3.67 23.28
CA TRP A 241 -2.23 -2.84 22.11
C TRP A 241 -1.24 -3.38 21.06
N PHE A 242 -0.11 -3.97 21.48
CA PHE A 242 0.85 -4.60 20.57
C PHE A 242 0.21 -5.71 19.72
N VAL A 243 -0.58 -6.58 20.33
CA VAL A 243 -1.27 -7.67 19.62
C VAL A 243 -2.38 -7.11 18.73
N GLU A 244 -3.19 -6.17 19.22
CA GLU A 244 -4.28 -5.55 18.45
C GLU A 244 -3.73 -4.81 17.23
N SER A 245 -2.73 -3.96 17.41
CA SER A 245 -2.09 -3.22 16.31
C SER A 245 -1.52 -4.14 15.24
N MET A 246 -0.93 -5.27 15.63
CA MET A 246 -0.42 -6.23 14.65
C MET A 246 -1.53 -6.88 13.83
N TRP A 247 -2.62 -7.26 14.48
CA TRP A 247 -3.76 -7.85 13.78
C TRP A 247 -4.42 -6.82 12.85
N SER A 248 -4.67 -5.62 13.33
CA SER A 248 -5.33 -4.57 12.54
C SER A 248 -4.48 -4.17 11.35
N GLN A 249 -3.20 -3.86 11.53
CA GLN A 249 -2.29 -3.43 10.48
C GLN A 249 -2.02 -4.51 9.44
N THR A 250 -1.91 -5.77 9.86
CA THR A 250 -1.60 -6.85 8.93
C THR A 250 -2.85 -7.30 8.15
N LEU A 251 -3.99 -7.39 8.81
CA LEU A 251 -5.23 -7.79 8.14
C LEU A 251 -5.79 -6.71 7.21
N VAL A 252 -5.54 -5.43 7.50
CA VAL A 252 -5.97 -4.34 6.62
C VAL A 252 -5.32 -4.41 5.24
N ILE A 253 -4.14 -5.05 5.11
CA ILE A 253 -3.51 -5.31 3.81
C ILE A 253 -4.52 -6.02 2.89
N HIS A 254 -5.23 -7.02 3.40
CA HIS A 254 -6.23 -7.76 2.63
C HIS A 254 -7.47 -6.93 2.28
N MET A 255 -7.79 -5.90 3.08
CA MET A 255 -8.94 -5.02 2.85
C MET A 255 -8.64 -3.92 1.82
N ILE A 256 -7.46 -3.31 1.94
CA ILE A 256 -7.08 -2.14 1.12
C ILE A 256 -6.64 -2.56 -0.30
N ARG A 257 -6.14 -3.79 -0.48
CA ARG A 257 -5.61 -4.26 -1.76
C ARG A 257 -6.64 -4.34 -2.90
N THR A 258 -7.92 -4.36 -2.58
CA THR A 258 -9.00 -4.56 -3.56
C THR A 258 -10.25 -3.78 -3.15
N PRO A 259 -11.01 -3.21 -4.12
CA PRO A 259 -12.34 -2.67 -3.84
C PRO A 259 -13.40 -3.76 -3.66
N LYS A 260 -13.11 -5.02 -4.02
CA LYS A 260 -14.02 -6.16 -3.91
C LYS A 260 -14.07 -6.70 -2.48
N LEU A 261 -15.00 -7.61 -2.20
CA LEU A 261 -15.03 -8.31 -0.90
C LEU A 261 -13.78 -9.18 -0.74
N PRO A 262 -12.91 -8.85 0.24
CA PRO A 262 -11.68 -9.60 0.48
C PRO A 262 -11.98 -11.05 0.83
N PHE A 263 -11.05 -11.95 0.50
CA PHE A 263 -11.12 -13.40 0.69
C PHE A 263 -12.21 -14.14 -0.12
N ILE A 264 -13.29 -13.47 -0.52
CA ILE A 264 -14.43 -14.06 -1.25
C ILE A 264 -14.31 -13.75 -2.75
N GLN A 265 -14.36 -12.47 -3.11
CA GLN A 265 -14.37 -12.02 -4.52
C GLN A 265 -12.95 -11.76 -5.06
N SER A 266 -12.06 -11.28 -4.22
CA SER A 266 -10.65 -11.06 -4.58
C SER A 266 -9.75 -11.62 -3.49
N ARG A 267 -8.96 -12.62 -3.85
CA ARG A 267 -8.03 -13.29 -2.93
C ARG A 267 -6.63 -12.75 -3.13
N ALA A 268 -5.95 -12.50 -2.02
CA ALA A 268 -4.54 -12.20 -2.04
C ALA A 268 -3.75 -13.40 -2.56
N SER A 269 -2.58 -13.15 -3.11
CA SER A 269 -1.66 -14.21 -3.52
C SER A 269 -1.22 -15.06 -2.33
N ALA A 270 -0.77 -16.27 -2.60
CA ALA A 270 -0.28 -17.17 -1.54
C ALA A 270 0.89 -16.57 -0.73
N PRO A 271 1.90 -15.91 -1.34
CA PRO A 271 2.96 -15.23 -0.59
C PRO A 271 2.44 -14.16 0.37
N VAL A 272 1.52 -13.29 -0.07
CA VAL A 272 0.93 -12.25 0.78
C VAL A 272 0.18 -12.87 1.95
N THR A 273 -0.67 -13.86 1.67
CA THR A 273 -1.44 -14.54 2.72
C THR A 273 -0.53 -15.25 3.73
N LEU A 274 0.50 -15.96 3.25
CA LEU A 274 1.42 -16.70 4.12
C LEU A 274 2.21 -15.75 5.03
N LEU A 275 2.80 -14.68 4.49
CA LEU A 275 3.60 -13.74 5.28
C LEU A 275 2.75 -12.98 6.29
N THR A 276 1.55 -12.52 5.90
CA THR A 276 0.64 -11.82 6.81
C THR A 276 0.18 -12.72 7.96
N MET A 277 -0.27 -13.94 7.66
CA MET A 277 -0.74 -14.87 8.70
C MET A 277 0.40 -15.35 9.60
N THR A 278 1.59 -15.59 9.06
CA THR A 278 2.78 -15.93 9.85
C THR A 278 3.18 -14.77 10.76
N GLY A 279 3.17 -13.52 10.26
CA GLY A 279 3.44 -12.33 11.05
C GLY A 279 2.47 -12.20 12.24
N ILE A 280 1.18 -12.34 11.99
CA ILE A 280 0.15 -12.34 13.06
C ILE A 280 0.44 -13.43 14.09
N ALA A 281 0.68 -14.66 13.64
CA ALA A 281 0.93 -15.78 14.56
C ALA A 281 2.18 -15.55 15.42
N VAL A 282 3.29 -15.12 14.81
CA VAL A 282 4.56 -14.85 15.52
C VAL A 282 4.37 -13.77 16.58
N LEU A 283 3.83 -12.60 16.21
CA LEU A 283 3.70 -11.50 17.16
C LEU A 283 2.62 -11.74 18.23
N THR A 284 1.59 -12.51 17.92
CA THR A 284 0.59 -12.92 18.92
C THR A 284 1.21 -13.79 20.02
N VAL A 285 2.19 -14.61 19.69
CA VAL A 285 2.85 -15.51 20.65
C VAL A 285 3.91 -14.77 21.49
N ILE A 286 4.50 -13.70 21.01
CA ILE A 286 5.59 -12.98 21.71
C ILE A 286 5.27 -12.66 23.17
N PRO A 287 4.13 -12.07 23.56
CA PRO A 287 3.83 -11.76 24.96
C PRO A 287 3.81 -12.98 25.91
N PHE A 288 3.68 -14.18 25.36
CA PHE A 288 3.65 -15.44 26.11
C PHE A 288 5.02 -16.13 26.22
N THR A 289 6.06 -15.51 25.69
CA THR A 289 7.42 -16.06 25.67
C THR A 289 8.34 -15.32 26.64
N PRO A 290 9.48 -15.93 27.04
CA PRO A 290 10.51 -15.24 27.80
C PRO A 290 11.04 -13.98 27.06
N PHE A 291 11.04 -14.00 25.73
CA PHE A 291 11.42 -12.84 24.92
C PHE A 291 10.44 -11.67 25.09
N GLY A 292 9.14 -11.92 25.10
CA GLY A 292 8.13 -10.90 25.40
C GLY A 292 8.29 -10.31 26.79
N THR A 293 8.58 -11.14 27.79
CA THR A 293 8.89 -10.67 29.16
C THR A 293 10.12 -9.79 29.19
N ALA A 294 11.18 -10.11 28.43
CA ALA A 294 12.36 -9.28 28.30
C ALA A 294 12.08 -7.92 27.61
N LEU A 295 11.06 -7.86 26.76
CA LEU A 295 10.53 -6.64 26.16
C LEU A 295 9.56 -5.87 27.09
N GLY A 296 9.34 -6.31 28.32
CA GLY A 296 8.41 -5.70 29.26
C GLY A 296 6.94 -6.03 29.02
N LEU A 297 6.62 -6.95 28.11
CA LEU A 297 5.26 -7.38 27.83
C LEU A 297 4.79 -8.43 28.87
N VAL A 298 3.52 -8.38 29.20
CA VAL A 298 2.87 -9.33 30.11
C VAL A 298 1.91 -10.21 29.33
N ALA A 299 1.88 -11.50 29.64
CA ALA A 299 0.98 -12.44 28.99
C ALA A 299 -0.49 -12.01 29.13
N LEU A 300 -1.21 -12.01 28.02
CA LEU A 300 -2.61 -11.60 27.96
C LEU A 300 -3.54 -12.73 28.45
N PRO A 301 -4.64 -12.40 29.14
CA PRO A 301 -5.64 -13.39 29.51
C PRO A 301 -6.38 -13.91 28.27
N ALA A 302 -6.83 -15.16 28.28
CA ALA A 302 -7.60 -15.74 27.17
C ALA A 302 -8.87 -14.95 26.82
N SER A 303 -9.49 -14.31 27.80
CA SER A 303 -10.64 -13.41 27.61
C SER A 303 -10.33 -12.18 26.74
N TYR A 304 -9.07 -11.77 26.64
CA TYR A 304 -8.65 -10.69 25.74
C TYR A 304 -8.95 -11.03 24.27
N PHE A 305 -8.74 -12.27 23.87
CA PHE A 305 -9.03 -12.70 22.49
C PHE A 305 -10.53 -12.73 22.18
N ALA A 306 -11.38 -12.93 23.20
CA ALA A 306 -12.82 -12.80 23.03
C ALA A 306 -13.27 -11.34 22.76
N TYR A 307 -12.48 -10.36 23.21
CA TYR A 307 -12.62 -8.95 22.83
C TYR A 307 -11.97 -8.66 21.46
N LEU A 308 -10.73 -9.13 21.26
CA LEU A 308 -9.93 -8.80 20.06
C LEU A 308 -10.61 -9.27 18.78
N ILE A 309 -11.14 -10.49 18.72
CA ILE A 309 -11.71 -11.05 17.49
C ILE A 309 -12.89 -10.21 16.99
N PRO A 310 -13.93 -9.89 17.78
CA PRO A 310 -15.00 -8.99 17.32
C PRO A 310 -14.52 -7.60 16.94
N CYS A 311 -13.54 -7.04 17.67
CA CYS A 311 -12.94 -5.73 17.38
C CYS A 311 -12.31 -5.72 15.98
N ILE A 312 -11.49 -6.71 15.68
CA ILE A 312 -10.84 -6.84 14.36
C ILE A 312 -11.85 -7.11 13.25
N LEU A 313 -12.87 -7.93 13.49
CA LEU A 313 -13.91 -8.17 12.47
C LEU A 313 -14.66 -6.88 12.13
N LEU A 314 -15.00 -6.05 13.13
CA LEU A 314 -15.63 -4.76 12.91
C LEU A 314 -14.70 -3.80 12.14
N TYR A 315 -13.41 -3.79 12.49
CA TYR A 315 -12.41 -3.01 11.75
C TYR A 315 -12.32 -3.43 10.29
N MET A 316 -12.23 -4.73 10.02
CA MET A 316 -12.19 -5.25 8.65
C MET A 316 -13.43 -4.86 7.84
N MET A 317 -14.62 -4.95 8.44
CA MET A 317 -15.87 -4.51 7.80
C MET A 317 -15.86 -3.02 7.51
N GLN A 318 -15.40 -2.19 8.44
CA GLN A 318 -15.32 -0.74 8.26
C GLN A 318 -14.30 -0.36 7.21
N ALA A 319 -13.10 -0.93 7.25
CA ALA A 319 -12.04 -0.68 6.27
C ALA A 319 -12.47 -1.06 4.85
N THR A 320 -13.12 -2.21 4.67
CA THR A 320 -13.68 -2.62 3.37
C THR A 320 -14.72 -1.61 2.87
N LYS A 321 -15.64 -1.18 3.73
CA LYS A 321 -16.70 -0.22 3.34
C LYS A 321 -16.13 1.17 2.98
N MET A 322 -15.07 1.58 3.65
CA MET A 322 -14.41 2.87 3.36
C MET A 322 -13.60 2.80 2.05
N ASN A 323 -12.89 1.70 1.83
CA ASN A 323 -12.13 1.50 0.59
C ASN A 323 -13.01 1.53 -0.67
N TRP A 324 -14.27 1.09 -0.59
CA TRP A 324 -15.24 1.18 -1.70
C TRP A 324 -15.63 2.60 -2.08
N LYS A 325 -15.47 3.58 -1.19
CA LYS A 325 -15.84 4.98 -1.42
C LYS A 325 -14.71 5.81 -2.01
N GLU A 326 -13.47 5.36 -1.85
CA GLU A 326 -12.27 6.10 -2.25
C GLU A 326 -11.67 5.60 -3.60
N LEU A 327 -12.24 4.57 -4.19
CA LEU A 327 -11.85 3.98 -5.48
C LEU A 327 -12.85 4.27 -6.58
#